data_c3e71c9f85a02fd3e3f120a2879ffede
#
_entry.id   c3e71c9f85a02fd3e3f120a2879ffede
#
_cell.length_a   1.000
_cell.length_b   1.000
_cell.length_c   1.000
_cell.angle_alpha   90.00
_cell.angle_beta   90.00
_cell.angle_gamma   90.00
#
_symmetry.space_group_name_H-M   'P 1'
#
loop_
_entity.id
_entity.type
_entity.pdbx_description
1 polymer ?
#
loop_
_entity_poly.entity_id
_entity_poly.type
_entity_poly.pdbx_seq_one_letter_code
_entity_poly.pdbx_strand_id
1 'polypeptide(L)'
;MILIADCGSTKTDWVLCDGDEIIARVKTQGLNPTHQESEEIFDILSSELPEEITAHTPTKIYFYGAGCAYATANNRMRQALENIFTTKEIEINSDLLAAARALCKHEEGIACILGTGSNSCLFDGEKIIDNTPSLGYILGDEGSGAHLGRQLLSDCLKRQLPQNVREKFFSQYNLDIATILENTYHSSLPNRWLASFTPFLGENRNVPEIKVMLKQCFKQFFQRNTMVYRRSWLPIHIIGNVGMNFSEEIKETAESLGLSIGNI
;
A
#
# COMPACT_ATOMS: atom_id res chain seq x y z
N MET A 1 -11.74 -23.80 9.98
CA MET A 1 -10.90 -22.61 10.27
C MET A 1 -10.17 -22.17 9.01
N ILE A 2 -9.98 -20.86 8.83
CA ILE A 2 -9.26 -20.26 7.69
C ILE A 2 -8.17 -19.35 8.27
N LEU A 3 -6.96 -19.41 7.72
CA LEU A 3 -5.88 -18.50 8.04
C LEU A 3 -5.72 -17.47 6.92
N ILE A 4 -5.71 -16.19 7.26
CA ILE A 4 -5.54 -15.08 6.32
C ILE A 4 -4.29 -14.31 6.73
N ALA A 5 -3.44 -13.99 5.75
CA ALA A 5 -2.25 -13.16 5.93
C ALA A 5 -2.29 -11.96 4.98
N ASP A 6 -2.08 -10.76 5.54
CA ASP A 6 -1.83 -9.52 4.80
C ASP A 6 -0.39 -9.09 5.02
N CYS A 7 0.44 -9.27 3.99
CA CYS A 7 1.87 -9.14 4.06
C CYS A 7 2.37 -7.90 3.31
N GLY A 8 2.73 -6.89 4.08
CA GLY A 8 3.48 -5.74 3.57
C GLY A 8 5.00 -5.96 3.70
N SER A 9 5.77 -5.02 3.18
CA SER A 9 7.24 -5.08 3.23
C SER A 9 7.84 -4.97 4.64
N THR A 10 7.06 -4.57 5.64
CA THR A 10 7.53 -4.32 7.02
C THR A 10 6.98 -5.31 8.02
N LYS A 11 5.73 -5.70 7.84
CA LYS A 11 4.98 -6.57 8.74
C LYS A 11 4.03 -7.43 7.95
N THR A 12 3.68 -8.58 8.52
CA THR A 12 2.57 -9.42 8.10
C THR A 12 1.56 -9.50 9.23
N ASP A 13 0.31 -9.12 8.96
CA ASP A 13 -0.81 -9.31 9.86
C ASP A 13 -1.48 -10.66 9.55
N TRP A 14 -1.57 -11.55 10.55
CA TRP A 14 -2.18 -12.87 10.46
C TRP A 14 -3.48 -12.90 11.25
N VAL A 15 -4.52 -13.48 10.65
CA VAL A 15 -5.83 -13.66 11.29
C VAL A 15 -6.29 -15.10 11.07
N LEU A 16 -6.52 -15.82 12.18
CA LEU A 16 -7.15 -17.14 12.18
C LEU A 16 -8.64 -16.96 12.49
N CYS A 17 -9.50 -17.47 11.60
CA CYS A 17 -10.96 -17.36 11.74
C CYS A 17 -11.62 -18.75 11.74
N ASP A 18 -12.73 -18.88 12.48
CA ASP A 18 -13.68 -19.99 12.35
C ASP A 18 -15.05 -19.43 12.04
N GLY A 19 -15.50 -19.56 10.79
CA GLY A 19 -16.64 -18.81 10.29
C GLY A 19 -16.38 -17.30 10.38
N ASP A 20 -17.27 -16.56 11.05
CA ASP A 20 -17.17 -15.12 11.26
C ASP A 20 -16.41 -14.75 12.54
N GLU A 21 -16.00 -15.73 13.36
CA GLU A 21 -15.29 -15.50 14.61
C GLU A 21 -13.77 -15.43 14.39
N ILE A 22 -13.14 -14.40 14.94
CA ILE A 22 -11.67 -14.28 14.96
C ILE A 22 -11.16 -15.04 16.19
N ILE A 23 -10.41 -16.12 15.94
CA ILE A 23 -9.80 -16.95 16.98
C ILE A 23 -8.49 -16.36 17.47
N ALA A 24 -7.65 -15.90 16.54
CA ALA A 24 -6.36 -15.28 16.86
C ALA A 24 -6.00 -14.20 15.85
N ARG A 25 -5.25 -13.19 16.32
CA ARG A 25 -4.64 -12.15 15.47
C ARG A 25 -3.23 -11.89 15.95
N VAL A 26 -2.26 -12.11 15.07
CA VAL A 26 -0.84 -11.96 15.38
C VAL A 26 -0.13 -11.18 14.29
N LYS A 27 1.09 -10.71 14.58
CA LYS A 27 1.94 -9.99 13.65
C LYS A 27 3.31 -10.62 13.62
N THR A 28 3.85 -10.73 12.40
CA THR A 28 5.24 -11.10 12.16
C THR A 28 5.92 -10.01 11.33
N GLN A 29 7.22 -10.10 11.13
CA GLN A 29 7.90 -9.25 10.15
C GLN A 29 7.34 -9.44 8.74
N GLY A 30 7.54 -8.43 7.88
CA GLY A 30 7.15 -8.49 6.48
C GLY A 30 8.02 -9.46 5.70
N LEU A 31 7.40 -10.15 4.75
CA LEU A 31 8.03 -11.13 3.88
C LEU A 31 8.02 -10.64 2.44
N ASN A 32 9.08 -10.93 1.69
CA ASN A 32 9.11 -10.63 0.27
C ASN A 32 9.69 -11.79 -0.54
N PRO A 33 8.84 -12.67 -1.05
CA PRO A 33 9.29 -13.86 -1.79
C PRO A 33 9.95 -13.55 -3.14
N THR A 34 9.98 -12.27 -3.55
CA THR A 34 10.78 -11.86 -4.71
C THR A 34 12.29 -11.83 -4.40
N HIS A 35 12.64 -11.58 -3.12
CA HIS A 35 14.04 -11.43 -2.67
C HIS A 35 14.47 -12.48 -1.68
N GLN A 36 13.52 -13.24 -1.10
CA GLN A 36 13.77 -14.27 -0.11
C GLN A 36 13.52 -15.67 -0.70
N GLU A 37 14.36 -16.62 -0.36
CA GLU A 37 14.14 -18.03 -0.72
C GLU A 37 13.19 -18.70 0.28
N SER A 38 12.65 -19.86 -0.08
CA SER A 38 11.63 -20.57 0.72
C SER A 38 12.13 -20.97 2.11
N GLU A 39 13.41 -21.33 2.24
CA GLU A 39 14.03 -21.68 3.51
C GLU A 39 14.12 -20.48 4.46
N GLU A 40 14.53 -19.33 3.96
CA GLU A 40 14.58 -18.09 4.75
C GLU A 40 13.19 -17.67 5.24
N ILE A 41 12.18 -17.75 4.37
CA ILE A 41 10.79 -17.48 4.74
C ILE A 41 10.31 -18.46 5.80
N PHE A 42 10.62 -19.75 5.65
CA PHE A 42 10.27 -20.78 6.62
C PHE A 42 10.91 -20.52 7.99
N ASP A 43 12.20 -20.17 8.04
CA ASP A 43 12.91 -19.88 9.29
C ASP A 43 12.28 -18.68 10.02
N ILE A 44 11.94 -17.62 9.29
CA ILE A 44 11.24 -16.46 9.83
C ILE A 44 9.89 -16.85 10.42
N LEU A 45 9.06 -17.52 9.64
CA LEU A 45 7.72 -17.92 10.07
C LEU A 45 7.77 -18.91 11.24
N SER A 46 8.71 -19.86 11.24
CA SER A 46 8.89 -20.83 12.34
C SER A 46 9.29 -20.17 13.65
N SER A 47 10.07 -19.06 13.57
CA SER A 47 10.52 -18.33 14.77
C SER A 47 9.49 -17.31 15.28
N GLU A 48 8.65 -16.76 14.41
CA GLU A 48 7.79 -15.64 14.76
C GLU A 48 6.29 -15.99 14.87
N LEU A 49 5.83 -17.07 14.20
CA LEU A 49 4.43 -17.49 14.35
C LEU A 49 4.24 -18.19 15.71
N PRO A 50 3.38 -17.62 16.58
CA PRO A 50 3.15 -18.20 17.89
C PRO A 50 2.28 -19.45 17.82
N GLU A 51 2.28 -20.22 18.93
CA GLU A 51 1.50 -21.45 19.09
C GLU A 51 -0.01 -21.22 18.88
N GLU A 52 -0.51 -20.01 19.19
CA GLU A 52 -1.90 -19.59 18.95
C GLU A 52 -2.32 -19.70 17.46
N ILE A 53 -1.37 -19.73 16.55
CA ILE A 53 -1.62 -19.97 15.11
C ILE A 53 -1.18 -21.39 14.72
N THR A 54 0.03 -21.82 15.12
CA THR A 54 0.66 -23.05 14.63
C THR A 54 0.06 -24.33 15.25
N ALA A 55 -0.58 -24.24 16.43
CA ALA A 55 -1.31 -25.35 17.03
C ALA A 55 -2.60 -25.74 16.28
N HIS A 56 -3.04 -24.88 15.36
CA HIS A 56 -4.26 -25.10 14.57
C HIS A 56 -3.93 -25.63 13.18
N THR A 57 -4.86 -26.42 12.63
CA THR A 57 -4.80 -26.90 11.24
C THR A 57 -5.88 -26.19 10.43
N PRO A 58 -5.56 -25.06 9.79
CA PRO A 58 -6.53 -24.38 8.95
C PRO A 58 -6.86 -25.24 7.72
N THR A 59 -8.13 -25.28 7.32
CA THR A 59 -8.56 -25.98 6.11
C THR A 59 -8.10 -25.26 4.85
N LYS A 60 -7.93 -23.92 4.95
CA LYS A 60 -7.44 -23.10 3.84
C LYS A 60 -6.61 -21.93 4.36
N ILE A 61 -5.58 -21.56 3.60
CA ILE A 61 -4.72 -20.40 3.85
C ILE A 61 -4.85 -19.44 2.68
N TYR A 62 -5.16 -18.18 2.99
CA TYR A 62 -5.10 -17.06 2.05
C TYR A 62 -3.93 -16.16 2.42
N PHE A 63 -2.92 -16.12 1.56
CA PHE A 63 -1.76 -15.24 1.74
C PHE A 63 -1.78 -14.15 0.68
N TYR A 64 -1.79 -12.89 1.10
CA TYR A 64 -1.74 -11.72 0.23
C TYR A 64 -0.48 -10.92 0.52
N GLY A 65 0.35 -10.69 -0.51
CA GLY A 65 1.61 -9.98 -0.30
C GLY A 65 2.03 -9.12 -1.49
N ALA A 66 2.67 -8.00 -1.19
CA ALA A 66 3.18 -7.06 -2.20
C ALA A 66 4.18 -7.71 -3.19
N GLY A 67 4.92 -8.75 -2.77
CA GLY A 67 5.83 -9.52 -3.62
C GLY A 67 5.17 -10.69 -4.37
N CYS A 68 3.88 -10.97 -4.16
CA CYS A 68 3.19 -12.17 -4.65
C CYS A 68 2.49 -11.95 -6.01
N ALA A 69 3.17 -11.29 -6.95
CA ALA A 69 2.64 -11.03 -8.29
C ALA A 69 3.09 -12.08 -9.34
N TYR A 70 4.12 -12.90 -9.03
CA TYR A 70 4.74 -13.81 -9.99
C TYR A 70 4.73 -15.25 -9.47
N ALA A 71 4.58 -16.23 -10.38
CA ALA A 71 4.47 -17.64 -10.04
C ALA A 71 5.70 -18.18 -9.25
N THR A 72 6.91 -17.71 -9.56
CA THR A 72 8.13 -18.10 -8.83
C THR A 72 8.11 -17.65 -7.37
N ALA A 73 7.74 -16.41 -7.11
CA ALA A 73 7.59 -15.85 -5.77
C ALA A 73 6.47 -16.58 -5.00
N ASN A 74 5.34 -16.82 -5.65
CA ASN A 74 4.21 -17.55 -5.06
C ASN A 74 4.60 -19.00 -4.68
N ASN A 75 5.42 -19.66 -5.49
CA ASN A 75 5.90 -21.02 -5.20
C ASN A 75 6.82 -21.04 -3.97
N ARG A 76 7.74 -20.09 -3.82
CA ARG A 76 8.59 -19.96 -2.62
C ARG A 76 7.77 -19.81 -1.34
N MET A 77 6.81 -18.92 -1.36
CA MET A 77 5.90 -18.70 -0.24
C MET A 77 5.05 -19.93 0.06
N ARG A 78 4.54 -20.61 -0.98
CA ARG A 78 3.78 -21.85 -0.84
C ARG A 78 4.59 -22.92 -0.15
N GLN A 79 5.83 -23.17 -0.59
CA GLN A 79 6.72 -24.17 0.01
C GLN A 79 6.99 -23.88 1.49
N ALA A 80 7.25 -22.62 1.84
CA ALA A 80 7.46 -22.23 3.23
C ALA A 80 6.21 -22.50 4.10
N LEU A 81 5.02 -22.14 3.61
CA LEU A 81 3.76 -22.37 4.32
C LEU A 81 3.41 -23.87 4.43
N GLU A 82 3.67 -24.67 3.39
CA GLU A 82 3.45 -26.14 3.40
C GLU A 82 4.37 -26.88 4.38
N ASN A 83 5.51 -26.29 4.73
CA ASN A 83 6.41 -26.84 5.75
C ASN A 83 5.94 -26.55 7.17
N ILE A 84 5.09 -25.54 7.36
CA ILE A 84 4.52 -25.18 8.68
C ILE A 84 3.15 -25.81 8.87
N PHE A 85 2.30 -25.74 7.85
CA PHE A 85 0.92 -26.19 7.91
C PHE A 85 0.69 -27.43 7.04
N THR A 86 -0.09 -28.36 7.54
CA THR A 86 -0.41 -29.60 6.81
C THR A 86 -1.43 -29.41 5.68
N THR A 87 -2.13 -28.26 5.66
CA THR A 87 -3.13 -27.98 4.60
C THR A 87 -2.47 -27.82 3.23
N LYS A 88 -3.15 -28.29 2.19
CA LYS A 88 -2.76 -28.13 0.78
C LYS A 88 -3.55 -27.04 0.06
N GLU A 89 -4.59 -26.52 0.68
CA GLU A 89 -5.39 -25.43 0.13
C GLU A 89 -4.78 -24.07 0.49
N ILE A 90 -3.70 -23.71 -0.20
CA ILE A 90 -2.99 -22.45 -0.01
C ILE A 90 -3.19 -21.58 -1.25
N GLU A 91 -3.85 -20.43 -1.09
CA GLU A 91 -4.04 -19.41 -2.11
C GLU A 91 -3.11 -18.24 -1.83
N ILE A 92 -2.21 -17.94 -2.79
CA ILE A 92 -1.23 -16.85 -2.67
C ILE A 92 -1.49 -15.85 -3.79
N ASN A 93 -1.70 -14.60 -3.40
CA ASN A 93 -2.04 -13.52 -4.31
C ASN A 93 -1.36 -12.21 -3.90
N SER A 94 -1.46 -11.20 -4.77
CA SER A 94 -1.02 -9.85 -4.45
C SER A 94 -1.90 -9.19 -3.39
N ASP A 95 -1.32 -8.26 -2.65
CA ASP A 95 -2.02 -7.33 -1.75
C ASP A 95 -3.14 -6.54 -2.45
N LEU A 96 -2.95 -6.25 -3.74
CA LEU A 96 -3.96 -5.59 -4.56
C LEU A 96 -5.24 -6.42 -4.72
N LEU A 97 -5.14 -7.76 -4.84
CA LEU A 97 -6.33 -8.61 -4.87
C LEU A 97 -7.04 -8.65 -3.51
N ALA A 98 -6.30 -8.61 -2.40
CA ALA A 98 -6.90 -8.48 -1.08
C ALA A 98 -7.69 -7.16 -0.97
N ALA A 99 -7.08 -6.05 -1.39
CA ALA A 99 -7.75 -4.75 -1.42
C ALA A 99 -9.02 -4.77 -2.28
N ALA A 100 -8.96 -5.36 -3.49
CA ALA A 100 -10.12 -5.47 -4.37
C ALA A 100 -11.25 -6.29 -3.74
N ARG A 101 -10.96 -7.48 -3.20
CA ARG A 101 -11.93 -8.34 -2.53
C ARG A 101 -12.57 -7.67 -1.30
N ALA A 102 -11.75 -6.96 -0.50
CA ALA A 102 -12.25 -6.28 0.70
C ALA A 102 -13.14 -5.07 0.38
N LEU A 103 -12.78 -4.30 -0.64
CA LEU A 103 -13.42 -3.03 -0.98
C LEU A 103 -14.61 -3.19 -1.92
N CYS A 104 -14.46 -4.00 -2.98
CA CYS A 104 -15.49 -4.21 -4.00
C CYS A 104 -16.39 -5.42 -3.66
N LYS A 105 -15.94 -6.31 -2.74
CA LYS A 105 -16.64 -7.56 -2.43
C LYS A 105 -16.84 -8.42 -3.68
N HIS A 106 -18.08 -8.54 -4.17
CA HIS A 106 -18.44 -9.30 -5.36
C HIS A 106 -18.94 -8.42 -6.52
N GLU A 107 -18.70 -7.10 -6.42
CA GLU A 107 -19.12 -6.14 -7.42
C GLU A 107 -17.96 -5.68 -8.29
N GLU A 108 -18.25 -5.31 -9.53
CA GLU A 108 -17.25 -4.67 -10.40
C GLU A 108 -16.86 -3.30 -9.84
N GLY A 109 -15.56 -3.00 -9.83
CA GLY A 109 -15.06 -1.72 -9.31
C GLY A 109 -13.59 -1.50 -9.61
N ILE A 110 -13.12 -0.31 -9.29
CA ILE A 110 -11.70 0.04 -9.33
C ILE A 110 -11.19 0.05 -7.89
N ALA A 111 -10.27 -0.85 -7.55
CA ALA A 111 -9.65 -0.89 -6.23
C ALA A 111 -8.25 -0.28 -6.26
N CYS A 112 -7.95 0.54 -5.26
CA CYS A 112 -6.70 1.27 -5.17
C CYS A 112 -6.07 1.13 -3.79
N ILE A 113 -4.74 1.04 -3.75
CA ILE A 113 -3.93 1.17 -2.54
C ILE A 113 -3.21 2.52 -2.61
N LEU A 114 -3.41 3.39 -1.60
CA LEU A 114 -2.66 4.63 -1.40
C LEU A 114 -1.99 4.60 -0.03
N GLY A 115 -0.75 4.11 -0.01
CA GLY A 115 0.10 3.96 1.16
C GLY A 115 1.46 4.63 0.97
N THR A 116 2.55 3.96 1.34
CA THR A 116 3.93 4.40 1.02
C THR A 116 4.14 4.49 -0.49
N GLY A 117 3.70 3.47 -1.24
CA GLY A 117 3.53 3.46 -2.69
C GLY A 117 2.05 3.55 -3.08
N SER A 118 1.75 3.44 -4.37
CA SER A 118 0.38 3.36 -4.88
C SER A 118 0.21 2.25 -5.89
N ASN A 119 -0.99 1.68 -5.96
CA ASN A 119 -1.37 0.69 -6.96
C ASN A 119 -2.87 0.76 -7.24
N SER A 120 -3.31 0.26 -8.39
CA SER A 120 -4.73 0.21 -8.74
C SER A 120 -5.05 -0.99 -9.62
N CYS A 121 -6.28 -1.46 -9.61
CA CYS A 121 -6.77 -2.48 -10.53
C CYS A 121 -8.23 -2.28 -10.90
N LEU A 122 -8.59 -2.83 -12.06
CA LEU A 122 -9.97 -3.08 -12.45
C LEU A 122 -10.34 -4.50 -12.01
N PHE A 123 -11.40 -4.61 -11.20
CA PHE A 123 -11.88 -5.85 -10.61
C PHE A 123 -13.27 -6.15 -11.11
N ASP A 124 -13.56 -7.41 -11.49
CA ASP A 124 -14.85 -7.83 -12.07
C ASP A 124 -15.83 -8.45 -11.05
N GLY A 125 -15.49 -8.37 -9.76
CA GLY A 125 -16.23 -9.02 -8.67
C GLY A 125 -15.65 -10.38 -8.24
N GLU A 126 -14.71 -10.94 -9.01
CA GLU A 126 -14.06 -12.22 -8.73
C GLU A 126 -12.54 -12.13 -8.82
N LYS A 127 -12.01 -11.49 -9.86
CA LYS A 127 -10.58 -11.38 -10.17
C LYS A 127 -10.21 -10.01 -10.71
N ILE A 128 -8.92 -9.72 -10.66
CA ILE A 128 -8.34 -8.55 -11.33
C ILE A 128 -8.29 -8.84 -12.83
N ILE A 129 -8.94 -7.98 -13.64
CA ILE A 129 -8.98 -8.10 -15.09
C ILE A 129 -8.07 -7.11 -15.80
N ASP A 130 -7.63 -6.05 -15.09
CA ASP A 130 -6.64 -5.12 -15.58
C ASP A 130 -5.90 -4.46 -14.40
N ASN A 131 -4.61 -4.15 -14.59
CA ASN A 131 -3.78 -3.52 -13.57
C ASN A 131 -2.80 -2.54 -14.22
N THR A 132 -2.82 -1.30 -13.80
CA THR A 132 -1.81 -0.31 -14.16
C THR A 132 -0.57 -0.52 -13.30
N PRO A 133 0.62 -0.80 -13.88
CA PRO A 133 1.83 -1.01 -13.10
C PRO A 133 2.18 0.19 -12.22
N SER A 134 2.45 -0.04 -10.94
CA SER A 134 2.82 1.03 -9.99
C SER A 134 4.17 1.68 -10.30
N LEU A 135 5.11 0.92 -10.87
CA LEU A 135 6.47 1.31 -11.31
C LEU A 135 7.38 1.87 -10.20
N GLY A 136 6.92 1.90 -8.95
CA GLY A 136 7.69 2.38 -7.80
C GLY A 136 7.89 3.90 -7.76
N TYR A 137 8.54 4.40 -6.71
CA TYR A 137 8.59 5.82 -6.35
C TYR A 137 9.35 6.71 -7.33
N ILE A 138 10.16 6.15 -8.24
CA ILE A 138 10.92 6.91 -9.25
C ILE A 138 10.06 7.16 -10.50
N LEU A 139 9.46 6.11 -11.05
CA LEU A 139 8.76 6.14 -12.34
C LEU A 139 7.24 6.22 -12.21
N GLY A 140 6.70 5.97 -11.02
CA GLY A 140 5.26 5.89 -10.75
C GLY A 140 4.93 6.28 -9.33
N ASP A 141 4.11 5.45 -8.66
CA ASP A 141 3.58 5.65 -7.31
C ASP A 141 2.87 6.99 -7.14
N GLU A 142 2.24 7.52 -8.18
CA GLU A 142 1.51 8.78 -8.13
C GLU A 142 0.47 8.76 -7.00
N GLY A 143 0.32 9.86 -6.29
CA GLY A 143 -0.63 10.01 -5.17
C GLY A 143 -0.22 9.28 -3.88
N SER A 144 0.88 8.50 -3.89
CA SER A 144 1.40 7.82 -2.72
C SER A 144 2.09 8.76 -1.72
N GLY A 145 2.38 8.26 -0.52
CA GLY A 145 3.17 8.98 0.48
C GLY A 145 4.57 9.36 -0.02
N ALA A 146 5.23 8.46 -0.77
CA ALA A 146 6.53 8.75 -1.37
C ALA A 146 6.45 9.87 -2.40
N HIS A 147 5.40 9.87 -3.25
CA HIS A 147 5.18 10.94 -4.22
C HIS A 147 4.87 12.27 -3.52
N LEU A 148 3.98 12.28 -2.54
CA LEU A 148 3.64 13.48 -1.75
C LEU A 148 4.86 14.05 -1.04
N GLY A 149 5.66 13.20 -0.38
CA GLY A 149 6.88 13.63 0.32
C GLY A 149 7.96 14.15 -0.62
N ARG A 150 8.15 13.52 -1.76
CA ARG A 150 9.06 13.99 -2.82
C ARG A 150 8.65 15.37 -3.34
N GLN A 151 7.34 15.56 -3.58
CA GLN A 151 6.82 16.86 -4.04
C GLN A 151 7.01 17.94 -2.97
N LEU A 152 6.68 17.64 -1.69
CA LEU A 152 6.88 18.55 -0.57
C LEU A 152 8.34 19.00 -0.45
N LEU A 153 9.29 18.05 -0.46
CA LEU A 153 10.73 18.38 -0.40
C LEU A 153 11.16 19.28 -1.55
N SER A 154 10.74 18.94 -2.77
CA SER A 154 11.05 19.73 -3.96
C SER A 154 10.51 21.16 -3.84
N ASP A 155 9.26 21.31 -3.41
CA ASP A 155 8.59 22.60 -3.30
C ASP A 155 9.17 23.45 -2.15
N CYS A 156 9.58 22.82 -1.04
CA CYS A 156 10.32 23.49 0.03
C CYS A 156 11.66 24.01 -0.45
N LEU A 157 12.48 23.19 -1.10
CA LEU A 157 13.82 23.55 -1.56
C LEU A 157 13.78 24.58 -2.69
N LYS A 158 12.80 24.48 -3.58
CA LYS A 158 12.61 25.40 -4.72
C LYS A 158 11.76 26.63 -4.38
N ARG A 159 11.45 26.85 -3.11
CA ARG A 159 10.73 28.04 -2.61
C ARG A 159 9.34 28.22 -3.24
N GLN A 160 8.65 27.10 -3.54
CA GLN A 160 7.29 27.11 -4.06
C GLN A 160 6.23 27.26 -2.95
N LEU A 161 6.61 26.93 -1.69
CA LEU A 161 5.79 27.09 -0.50
C LEU A 161 6.14 28.39 0.26
N PRO A 162 5.19 28.96 1.02
CA PRO A 162 5.43 30.14 1.86
C PRO A 162 6.63 29.96 2.80
N GLN A 163 7.35 31.06 3.07
CA GLN A 163 8.57 31.00 3.86
C GLN A 163 8.37 30.39 5.25
N ASN A 164 7.33 30.80 5.95
CA ASN A 164 7.01 30.30 7.28
C ASN A 164 6.71 28.79 7.29
N VAL A 165 6.10 28.25 6.23
CA VAL A 165 5.83 26.82 6.08
C VAL A 165 7.12 26.03 5.86
N ARG A 166 8.02 26.56 5.02
CA ARG A 166 9.32 25.95 4.75
C ARG A 166 10.21 25.93 6.00
N GLU A 167 10.27 27.06 6.72
CA GLU A 167 11.02 27.17 7.98
C GLU A 167 10.49 26.19 9.03
N LYS A 168 9.16 26.09 9.18
CA LYS A 168 8.52 25.09 10.06
C LYS A 168 8.93 23.66 9.66
N PHE A 169 8.89 23.34 8.37
CA PHE A 169 9.24 22.01 7.88
C PHE A 169 10.70 21.64 8.19
N PHE A 170 11.64 22.48 7.80
CA PHE A 170 13.06 22.22 8.03
C PHE A 170 13.42 22.17 9.53
N SER A 171 12.78 23.00 10.35
CA SER A 171 12.98 22.98 11.81
C SER A 171 12.40 21.70 12.43
N GLN A 172 11.19 21.28 12.02
CA GLN A 172 10.50 20.10 12.57
C GLN A 172 11.29 18.81 12.32
N TYR A 173 11.89 18.68 11.15
CA TYR A 173 12.61 17.47 10.74
C TYR A 173 14.14 17.60 10.82
N ASN A 174 14.66 18.76 11.24
CA ASN A 174 16.09 19.05 11.33
C ASN A 174 16.86 18.66 10.05
N LEU A 175 16.38 19.12 8.88
CA LEU A 175 16.90 18.74 7.57
C LEU A 175 17.74 19.86 6.97
N ASP A 176 18.86 19.44 6.36
CA ASP A 176 19.62 20.22 5.40
C ASP A 176 19.66 19.53 4.01
N ILE A 177 20.21 20.23 3.02
CA ILE A 177 20.25 19.70 1.65
C ILE A 177 21.08 18.42 1.57
N ALA A 178 22.19 18.31 2.31
CA ALA A 178 23.06 17.14 2.28
C ALA A 178 22.32 15.90 2.82
N THR A 179 21.64 16.04 3.96
CA THR A 179 20.82 14.98 4.57
C THR A 179 19.68 14.55 3.64
N ILE A 180 19.05 15.51 2.95
CA ILE A 180 17.96 15.20 2.00
C ILE A 180 18.48 14.39 0.82
N LEU A 181 19.61 14.79 0.23
CA LEU A 181 20.18 14.07 -0.91
C LEU A 181 20.67 12.68 -0.49
N GLU A 182 21.34 12.56 0.67
CA GLU A 182 21.78 11.26 1.18
C GLU A 182 20.61 10.30 1.37
N ASN A 183 19.56 10.73 2.06
CA ASN A 183 18.39 9.85 2.31
C ASN A 183 17.57 9.55 1.05
N THR A 184 17.57 10.46 0.07
CA THR A 184 16.82 10.25 -1.18
C THR A 184 17.52 9.27 -2.12
N TYR A 185 18.85 9.32 -2.20
CA TYR A 185 19.61 8.60 -3.22
C TYR A 185 20.44 7.42 -2.70
N HIS A 186 20.77 7.40 -1.40
CA HIS A 186 21.66 6.40 -0.80
C HIS A 186 21.04 5.59 0.33
N SER A 187 19.84 5.95 0.80
CA SER A 187 19.11 5.15 1.80
C SER A 187 18.69 3.79 1.22
N SER A 188 18.62 2.76 2.06
CA SER A 188 18.07 1.45 1.70
C SER A 188 16.55 1.47 1.46
N LEU A 189 15.83 2.45 2.02
CA LEU A 189 14.37 2.57 1.95
C LEU A 189 13.93 4.02 1.67
N PRO A 190 14.35 4.61 0.54
CA PRO A 190 14.11 6.02 0.24
C PRO A 190 12.61 6.35 0.10
N ASN A 191 11.81 5.42 -0.41
CA ASN A 191 10.36 5.59 -0.53
C ASN A 191 9.68 5.73 0.85
N ARG A 192 10.12 4.99 1.87
CA ARG A 192 9.61 5.12 3.24
C ARG A 192 10.01 6.45 3.86
N TRP A 193 11.27 6.84 3.67
CA TRP A 193 11.76 8.11 4.16
C TRP A 193 10.97 9.28 3.54
N LEU A 194 10.75 9.26 2.22
CA LEU A 194 9.90 10.26 1.56
C LEU A 194 8.48 10.27 2.12
N ALA A 195 7.86 9.10 2.27
CA ALA A 195 6.50 8.98 2.79
C ALA A 195 6.37 9.46 4.25
N SER A 196 7.45 9.47 5.04
CA SER A 196 7.44 9.91 6.44
C SER A 196 7.09 11.40 6.62
N PHE A 197 7.10 12.19 5.57
CA PHE A 197 6.72 13.60 5.59
C PHE A 197 5.23 13.87 5.39
N THR A 198 4.43 12.84 5.11
CA THR A 198 2.98 13.00 4.92
C THR A 198 2.23 13.56 6.13
N PRO A 199 2.62 13.29 7.41
CA PRO A 199 2.00 13.94 8.56
C PRO A 199 2.08 15.46 8.52
N PHE A 200 3.21 16.02 8.10
CA PHE A 200 3.36 17.47 7.94
C PHE A 200 2.35 18.06 6.95
N LEU A 201 2.09 17.36 5.85
CA LEU A 201 1.08 17.78 4.88
C LEU A 201 -0.33 17.76 5.49
N GLY A 202 -0.65 16.73 6.27
CA GLY A 202 -1.92 16.64 7.00
C GLY A 202 -2.11 17.78 8.00
N GLU A 203 -1.08 18.10 8.78
CA GLU A 203 -1.09 19.21 9.76
C GLU A 203 -1.23 20.60 9.09
N ASN A 204 -0.76 20.74 7.86
CA ASN A 204 -0.72 22.02 7.15
C ASN A 204 -1.64 22.04 5.90
N ARG A 205 -2.63 21.12 5.81
CA ARG A 205 -3.55 20.99 4.66
C ARG A 205 -4.34 22.24 4.32
N ASN A 206 -4.55 23.14 5.30
CA ASN A 206 -5.27 24.40 5.11
C ASN A 206 -4.41 25.50 4.48
N VAL A 207 -3.10 25.29 4.30
CA VAL A 207 -2.23 26.20 3.54
C VAL A 207 -2.61 26.08 2.06
N PRO A 208 -2.98 27.18 1.36
CA PRO A 208 -3.47 27.12 -0.01
C PRO A 208 -2.52 26.39 -0.98
N GLU A 209 -1.23 26.63 -0.86
CA GLU A 209 -0.22 26.04 -1.74
C GLU A 209 -0.09 24.53 -1.50
N ILE A 210 -0.20 24.07 -0.23
CA ILE A 210 -0.22 22.63 0.11
C ILE A 210 -1.49 21.99 -0.43
N LYS A 211 -2.66 22.64 -0.28
CA LYS A 211 -3.91 22.12 -0.84
C LYS A 211 -3.84 21.97 -2.36
N VAL A 212 -3.25 22.92 -3.05
CA VAL A 212 -3.03 22.86 -4.51
C VAL A 212 -2.09 21.71 -4.86
N MET A 213 -0.98 21.55 -4.15
CA MET A 213 -0.01 20.47 -4.35
C MET A 213 -0.67 19.09 -4.16
N LEU A 214 -1.42 18.89 -3.07
CA LEU A 214 -2.12 17.63 -2.79
C LEU A 214 -3.10 17.29 -3.93
N LYS A 215 -3.93 18.23 -4.35
CA LYS A 215 -4.88 18.03 -5.46
C LYS A 215 -4.16 17.70 -6.77
N GLN A 216 -3.02 18.33 -7.06
CA GLN A 216 -2.24 17.99 -8.26
C GLN A 216 -1.69 16.56 -8.19
N CYS A 217 -1.17 16.13 -7.04
CA CYS A 217 -0.66 14.78 -6.85
C CYS A 217 -1.77 13.72 -7.01
N PHE A 218 -2.95 13.94 -6.41
CA PHE A 218 -4.09 13.03 -6.57
C PHE A 218 -4.69 13.06 -7.97
N LYS A 219 -4.68 14.22 -8.64
CA LYS A 219 -5.08 14.31 -10.05
C LYS A 219 -4.17 13.45 -10.94
N GLN A 220 -2.84 13.49 -10.72
CA GLN A 220 -1.91 12.62 -11.44
C GLN A 220 -2.22 11.14 -11.19
N PHE A 221 -2.50 10.75 -9.94
CA PHE A 221 -2.91 9.39 -9.62
C PHE A 221 -4.13 8.97 -10.43
N PHE A 222 -5.22 9.72 -10.39
CA PHE A 222 -6.42 9.37 -11.14
C PHE A 222 -6.18 9.27 -12.64
N GLN A 223 -5.49 10.27 -13.20
CA GLN A 223 -5.22 10.29 -14.65
C GLN A 223 -4.36 9.14 -15.15
N ARG A 224 -3.36 8.75 -14.35
CA ARG A 224 -2.36 7.77 -14.78
C ARG A 224 -2.68 6.34 -14.35
N ASN A 225 -3.46 6.17 -13.27
CA ASN A 225 -3.71 4.86 -12.68
C ASN A 225 -5.17 4.38 -12.81
N THR A 226 -6.17 5.26 -12.71
CA THR A 226 -7.58 4.81 -12.72
C THR A 226 -8.32 5.13 -14.01
N MET A 227 -8.11 6.32 -14.58
CA MET A 227 -8.82 6.72 -15.82
C MET A 227 -8.39 5.92 -17.04
N VAL A 228 -7.24 5.27 -17.00
CA VAL A 228 -6.73 4.39 -18.07
C VAL A 228 -7.61 3.17 -18.29
N TYR A 229 -8.36 2.72 -17.28
CA TYR A 229 -9.31 1.62 -17.41
C TYR A 229 -10.54 1.98 -18.24
N ARG A 230 -10.80 3.27 -18.48
CA ARG A 230 -11.94 3.77 -19.28
C ARG A 230 -13.28 3.28 -18.74
N ARG A 231 -13.44 3.28 -17.41
CA ARG A 231 -14.63 2.84 -16.67
C ARG A 231 -15.07 3.92 -15.68
N SER A 232 -15.27 5.17 -16.16
CA SER A 232 -15.60 6.32 -15.32
C SER A 232 -16.92 6.20 -14.54
N TRP A 233 -17.78 5.25 -14.91
CA TRP A 233 -19.03 4.95 -14.21
C TRP A 233 -18.85 4.03 -13.00
N LEU A 234 -17.71 3.34 -12.88
CA LEU A 234 -17.45 2.48 -11.75
C LEU A 234 -16.95 3.28 -10.56
N PRO A 235 -17.34 2.89 -9.33
CA PRO A 235 -16.79 3.50 -8.13
C PRO A 235 -15.30 3.15 -7.98
N ILE A 236 -14.52 4.14 -7.52
CA ILE A 236 -13.12 3.98 -7.17
C ILE A 236 -13.07 3.80 -5.65
N HIS A 237 -12.60 2.65 -5.22
CA HIS A 237 -12.40 2.33 -3.81
C HIS A 237 -10.93 2.45 -3.45
N ILE A 238 -10.63 2.97 -2.26
CA ILE A 238 -9.26 3.28 -1.86
C ILE A 238 -9.00 2.72 -0.47
N ILE A 239 -7.84 2.11 -0.26
CA ILE A 239 -7.35 1.68 1.05
C ILE A 239 -5.92 2.22 1.26
N GLY A 240 -5.53 2.36 2.53
CA GLY A 240 -4.19 2.79 2.92
C GLY A 240 -4.16 4.12 3.65
N ASN A 241 -3.05 4.38 4.35
CA ASN A 241 -2.95 5.53 5.24
C ASN A 241 -3.08 6.88 4.52
N VAL A 242 -2.57 7.00 3.30
CA VAL A 242 -2.73 8.23 2.50
C VAL A 242 -4.20 8.40 2.10
N GLY A 243 -4.86 7.32 1.66
CA GLY A 243 -6.29 7.33 1.35
C GLY A 243 -7.13 7.85 2.52
N MET A 244 -6.93 7.29 3.72
CA MET A 244 -7.65 7.70 4.92
C MET A 244 -7.34 9.13 5.35
N ASN A 245 -6.06 9.51 5.40
CA ASN A 245 -5.65 10.81 5.93
C ASN A 245 -6.00 12.00 5.02
N PHE A 246 -6.11 11.78 3.70
CA PHE A 246 -6.40 12.80 2.70
C PHE A 246 -7.70 12.52 1.94
N SER A 247 -8.65 11.85 2.59
CA SER A 247 -9.93 11.44 1.97
C SER A 247 -10.74 12.60 1.40
N GLU A 248 -10.68 13.79 2.03
CA GLU A 248 -11.37 14.99 1.56
C GLU A 248 -10.76 15.51 0.26
N GLU A 249 -9.44 15.69 0.23
CA GLU A 249 -8.71 16.17 -0.96
C GLU A 249 -8.83 15.19 -2.15
N ILE A 250 -8.85 13.89 -1.84
CA ILE A 250 -9.05 12.82 -2.83
C ILE A 250 -10.47 12.92 -3.42
N LYS A 251 -11.51 13.04 -2.59
CA LYS A 251 -12.91 13.18 -3.04
C LYS A 251 -13.11 14.46 -3.87
N GLU A 252 -12.65 15.60 -3.37
CA GLU A 252 -12.72 16.87 -4.11
C GLU A 252 -12.03 16.79 -5.48
N THR A 253 -10.89 16.06 -5.54
CA THR A 253 -10.15 15.90 -6.79
C THR A 253 -10.88 14.97 -7.75
N ALA A 254 -11.39 13.83 -7.26
CA ALA A 254 -12.16 12.88 -8.07
C ALA A 254 -13.41 13.54 -8.67
N GLU A 255 -14.17 14.26 -7.85
CA GLU A 255 -15.36 15.01 -8.29
C GLU A 255 -15.03 16.00 -9.40
N SER A 256 -13.90 16.72 -9.29
CA SER A 256 -13.44 17.65 -10.32
C SER A 256 -13.11 16.99 -11.66
N LEU A 257 -12.88 15.68 -11.66
CA LEU A 257 -12.60 14.83 -12.82
C LEU A 257 -13.82 14.03 -13.31
N GLY A 258 -14.98 14.21 -12.66
CA GLY A 258 -16.20 13.46 -12.97
C GLY A 258 -16.12 11.98 -12.55
N LEU A 259 -15.30 11.66 -11.53
CA LEU A 259 -15.14 10.32 -11.00
C LEU A 259 -15.91 10.15 -9.69
N SER A 260 -16.36 8.94 -9.41
CA SER A 260 -17.07 8.58 -8.19
C SER A 260 -16.15 7.82 -7.23
N ILE A 261 -16.06 8.28 -5.98
CA ILE A 261 -15.36 7.57 -4.91
C ILE A 261 -16.35 6.69 -4.15
N GLY A 262 -16.01 5.41 -3.99
CA GLY A 262 -16.73 4.46 -3.16
C GLY A 262 -16.22 4.48 -1.71
N ASN A 263 -15.76 3.33 -1.21
CA ASN A 263 -15.19 3.20 0.14
C ASN A 263 -13.76 3.78 0.20
N ILE A 264 -13.45 4.44 1.31
CA ILE A 264 -12.08 4.80 1.70
C ILE A 264 -11.85 4.30 3.11
#